data_40bc38b22ad532c37e78d73a1bf39d0c
#
_entry.id   40bc38b22ad532c37e78d73a1bf39d0c
#
_cell.length_a   1.000
_cell.length_b   1.000
_cell.length_c   1.000
_cell.angle_alpha   90.00
_cell.angle_beta   90.00
_cell.angle_gamma   90.00
#
_symmetry.space_group_name_H-M   'P 1'
#
loop_
_entity.id
_entity.type
_entity.pdbx_description
1 polymer ?
#
loop_
_entity_poly.entity_id
_entity_poly.type
_entity_poly.pdbx_seq_one_letter_code
_entity_poly.pdbx_strand_id
1 'polypeptide(L)'
;HHSVAAAPDRRPLDATIAALEAQYSTRIGVTAVNPVTGEVYSHRGDERFAMCSTFKAYASAAVLRKTEDGSTSLDKTVVIEPGDLVENSPVTAAAVGTPMTLGKIAEAALTQSDNTAGNYLLREIGGPQAVTDFARVVGDESTRLDRWETELNTAFRDDPRDTTTPNGIAQGFRALLLGDALDTASRDQLLEWMRASKTSDKRMRAGLPTGWTAADKSGGGGFGTANDAGVAWSPDGAPFVLAILTDSLTNQEGAQGNNQAIADTTAAVIEGMTAP
;
A
#
# COMPACT_ATOMS: atom_id res chain seq x y z
N HIS A 1 12.85 -41.27 3.25
CA HIS A 1 13.52 -40.22 2.50
C HIS A 1 12.54 -39.10 2.15
N HIS A 2 12.73 -37.95 2.75
CA HIS A 2 11.98 -36.76 2.36
C HIS A 2 12.73 -36.06 1.24
N SER A 3 12.18 -36.08 0.04
CA SER A 3 12.69 -35.24 -1.04
C SER A 3 12.17 -33.80 -0.82
N VAL A 4 13.06 -32.84 -0.71
CA VAL A 4 12.70 -31.42 -0.71
C VAL A 4 12.43 -31.05 -2.15
N ALA A 5 11.20 -30.61 -2.44
CA ALA A 5 10.87 -30.09 -3.77
C ALA A 5 11.82 -28.91 -4.09
N ALA A 6 12.37 -28.90 -5.28
CA ALA A 6 13.14 -27.76 -5.74
C ALA A 6 12.28 -26.49 -5.75
N ALA A 7 12.87 -25.35 -5.41
CA ALA A 7 12.20 -24.08 -5.53
C ALA A 7 11.73 -23.87 -6.98
N PRO A 8 10.53 -23.31 -7.21
CA PRO A 8 10.06 -23.01 -8.57
C PRO A 8 11.04 -22.10 -9.31
N ASP A 9 11.23 -22.37 -10.59
CA ASP A 9 12.04 -21.52 -11.45
C ASP A 9 11.23 -20.26 -11.83
N ARG A 10 11.66 -19.09 -11.36
CA ARG A 10 11.00 -17.82 -11.64
C ARG A 10 11.77 -16.94 -12.64
N ARG A 11 12.78 -17.49 -13.35
CA ARG A 11 13.48 -16.76 -14.40
C ARG A 11 12.54 -16.32 -15.54
N PRO A 12 11.54 -17.12 -15.96
CA PRO A 12 10.56 -16.64 -16.92
C PRO A 12 9.76 -15.44 -16.44
N LEU A 13 9.41 -15.40 -15.16
CA LEU A 13 8.68 -14.28 -14.57
C LEU A 13 9.59 -13.03 -14.48
N ASP A 14 10.85 -13.20 -14.09
CA ASP A 14 11.84 -12.11 -14.11
C ASP A 14 11.96 -11.50 -15.51
N ALA A 15 12.02 -12.33 -16.56
CA ALA A 15 12.08 -11.87 -17.93
C ALA A 15 10.81 -11.12 -18.35
N THR A 16 9.64 -11.59 -17.92
CA THR A 16 8.37 -10.92 -18.20
C THR A 16 8.33 -9.54 -17.57
N ILE A 17 8.74 -9.42 -16.30
CA ILE A 17 8.75 -8.11 -15.60
C ILE A 17 9.77 -7.17 -16.22
N ALA A 18 10.95 -7.66 -16.58
CA ALA A 18 11.95 -6.85 -17.28
C ALA A 18 11.41 -6.34 -18.63
N ALA A 19 10.66 -7.15 -19.36
CA ALA A 19 10.02 -6.73 -20.61
C ALA A 19 8.95 -5.66 -20.37
N LEU A 20 8.19 -5.74 -19.29
CA LEU A 20 7.21 -4.73 -18.92
C LEU A 20 7.89 -3.41 -18.54
N GLU A 21 9.01 -3.47 -17.82
CA GLU A 21 9.82 -2.30 -17.51
C GLU A 21 10.26 -1.58 -18.79
N ALA A 22 10.73 -2.31 -19.77
CA ALA A 22 11.15 -1.75 -21.05
C ALA A 22 9.95 -1.19 -21.84
N GLN A 23 8.85 -1.93 -21.88
CA GLN A 23 7.64 -1.54 -22.60
C GLN A 23 7.08 -0.21 -22.10
N TYR A 24 7.05 -0.02 -20.79
CA TYR A 24 6.43 1.14 -20.15
C TYR A 24 7.42 2.19 -19.70
N SER A 25 8.71 2.00 -19.95
CA SER A 25 9.78 2.88 -19.43
C SER A 25 9.60 3.13 -17.93
N THR A 26 9.35 2.07 -17.17
CA THR A 26 8.99 2.09 -15.77
C THR A 26 9.86 1.11 -14.99
N ARG A 27 10.41 1.56 -13.86
CA ARG A 27 11.07 0.68 -12.91
C ARG A 27 9.98 0.01 -12.08
N ILE A 28 10.00 -1.33 -11.98
CA ILE A 28 8.95 -2.11 -11.31
C ILE A 28 9.55 -2.93 -10.19
N GLY A 29 9.18 -2.62 -8.96
CA GLY A 29 9.51 -3.44 -7.80
C GLY A 29 8.31 -4.27 -7.39
N VAL A 30 8.51 -5.55 -7.16
CA VAL A 30 7.44 -6.49 -6.80
C VAL A 30 7.87 -7.37 -5.67
N THR A 31 7.00 -7.57 -4.69
CA THR A 31 7.04 -8.70 -3.79
C THR A 31 5.66 -9.33 -3.74
N ALA A 32 5.60 -10.62 -4.01
CA ALA A 32 4.38 -11.40 -3.94
C ALA A 32 4.59 -12.58 -3.01
N VAL A 33 3.65 -12.82 -2.11
CA VAL A 33 3.71 -13.90 -1.14
C VAL A 33 2.47 -14.77 -1.25
N ASN A 34 2.67 -16.07 -1.41
CA ASN A 34 1.62 -17.06 -1.24
C ASN A 34 1.74 -17.61 0.18
N PRO A 35 0.88 -17.17 1.14
CA PRO A 35 1.03 -17.59 2.54
C PRO A 35 0.68 -19.07 2.74
N VAL A 36 -0.06 -19.69 1.83
CA VAL A 36 -0.42 -21.11 1.92
C VAL A 36 0.79 -22.01 1.65
N THR A 37 1.57 -21.69 0.61
CA THR A 37 2.77 -22.46 0.24
C THR A 37 4.04 -21.94 0.88
N GLY A 38 4.02 -20.68 1.34
CA GLY A 38 5.20 -19.97 1.82
C GLY A 38 6.10 -19.42 0.71
N GLU A 39 5.72 -19.58 -0.56
CA GLU A 39 6.50 -19.04 -1.68
C GLU A 39 6.53 -17.52 -1.64
N VAL A 40 7.72 -16.95 -1.81
CA VAL A 40 7.91 -15.51 -1.99
C VAL A 40 8.59 -15.29 -3.34
N TYR A 41 7.98 -14.46 -4.18
CA TYR A 41 8.61 -13.95 -5.40
C TYR A 41 8.97 -12.48 -5.19
N SER A 42 10.17 -12.09 -5.63
CA SER A 42 10.63 -10.71 -5.49
C SER A 42 11.43 -10.28 -6.70
N HIS A 43 11.14 -9.07 -7.20
CA HIS A 43 11.90 -8.39 -8.25
C HIS A 43 12.16 -6.97 -7.77
N ARG A 44 13.43 -6.57 -7.66
CA ARG A 44 13.84 -5.31 -7.01
C ARG A 44 13.27 -5.18 -5.59
N GLY A 45 13.17 -6.30 -4.87
CA GLY A 45 12.46 -6.38 -3.59
C GLY A 45 13.07 -5.54 -2.47
N ASP A 46 14.36 -5.21 -2.56
CA ASP A 46 15.07 -4.39 -1.58
C ASP A 46 15.43 -3.00 -2.11
N GLU A 47 15.00 -2.65 -3.32
CA GLU A 47 15.16 -1.30 -3.85
C GLU A 47 14.14 -0.36 -3.23
N ARG A 48 14.56 0.89 -3.03
CA ARG A 48 13.67 1.89 -2.43
C ARG A 48 12.84 2.60 -3.48
N PHE A 49 11.58 2.80 -3.12
CA PHE A 49 10.59 3.55 -3.89
C PHE A 49 9.87 4.52 -2.94
N ALA A 50 9.51 5.70 -3.44
CA ALA A 50 8.63 6.60 -2.69
C ALA A 50 7.31 5.87 -2.40
N MET A 51 6.89 5.83 -1.12
CA MET A 51 5.69 5.09 -0.76
C MET A 51 4.40 5.84 -1.04
N CYS A 52 4.46 7.17 -1.05
CA CYS A 52 3.29 8.03 -1.27
C CYS A 52 2.13 7.60 -0.36
N SER A 53 0.92 7.61 -0.87
CA SER A 53 -0.28 7.35 -0.06
C SER A 53 -0.41 5.93 0.51
N THR A 54 0.48 5.00 0.17
CA THR A 54 0.44 3.67 0.79
C THR A 54 0.62 3.73 2.32
N PHE A 55 1.28 4.78 2.85
CA PHE A 55 1.42 4.97 4.30
C PHE A 55 0.08 5.05 5.03
N LYS A 56 -1.00 5.46 4.35
CA LYS A 56 -2.31 5.64 4.97
C LYS A 56 -2.86 4.34 5.56
N ALA A 57 -2.45 3.20 5.01
CA ALA A 57 -2.78 1.91 5.61
C ALA A 57 -2.10 1.73 6.97
N TYR A 58 -0.83 2.08 7.09
CA TYR A 58 -0.13 2.06 8.37
C TYR A 58 -0.70 3.06 9.37
N ALA A 59 -0.99 4.27 8.93
CA ALA A 59 -1.55 5.30 9.81
C ALA A 59 -2.92 4.89 10.36
N SER A 60 -3.78 4.34 9.50
CA SER A 60 -5.10 3.83 9.90
C SER A 60 -4.98 2.63 10.85
N ALA A 61 -4.07 1.71 10.56
CA ALA A 61 -3.81 0.55 11.42
C ALA A 61 -3.26 0.99 12.79
N ALA A 62 -2.39 1.99 12.82
CA ALA A 62 -1.87 2.52 14.08
C ALA A 62 -2.98 3.17 14.93
N VAL A 63 -3.93 3.86 14.30
CA VAL A 63 -5.12 4.38 14.99
C VAL A 63 -5.93 3.21 15.56
N LEU A 64 -6.19 2.17 14.77
CA LEU A 64 -6.90 0.98 15.25
C LEU A 64 -6.18 0.33 16.43
N ARG A 65 -4.86 0.22 16.38
CA ARG A 65 -4.07 -0.30 17.50
C ARG A 65 -4.28 0.52 18.78
N LYS A 66 -4.35 1.84 18.66
CA LYS A 66 -4.63 2.73 19.79
C LYS A 66 -6.05 2.56 20.31
N THR A 67 -7.00 2.13 19.51
CA THR A 67 -8.36 1.83 20.00
C THR A 67 -8.38 0.57 20.87
N GLU A 68 -7.48 -0.38 20.61
CA GLU A 68 -7.41 -1.64 21.33
C GLU A 68 -6.97 -1.45 22.79
N ASP A 69 -6.13 -0.44 23.07
CA ASP A 69 -5.69 -0.12 24.44
C ASP A 69 -6.48 1.02 25.10
N GLY A 70 -7.50 1.52 24.41
CA GLY A 70 -8.35 2.60 24.94
C GLY A 70 -7.73 4.00 24.79
N SER A 71 -6.58 4.17 24.15
CA SER A 71 -5.93 5.47 23.98
C SER A 71 -6.71 6.41 23.09
N THR A 72 -7.52 5.88 22.19
CA THR A 72 -8.41 6.63 21.30
C THR A 72 -9.65 5.80 20.97
N SER A 73 -10.55 6.38 20.17
CA SER A 73 -11.77 5.71 19.71
C SER A 73 -12.07 6.15 18.28
N LEU A 74 -12.63 5.23 17.48
CA LEU A 74 -13.10 5.60 16.14
C LEU A 74 -14.26 6.60 16.18
N ASP A 75 -14.93 6.73 17.32
CA ASP A 75 -16.02 7.70 17.53
C ASP A 75 -15.51 9.08 17.97
N LYS A 76 -14.23 9.21 18.30
CA LYS A 76 -13.63 10.50 18.58
C LYS A 76 -13.80 11.41 17.40
N THR A 77 -14.26 12.65 17.62
CA THR A 77 -14.48 13.61 16.55
C THR A 77 -13.37 14.66 16.50
N VAL A 78 -13.07 15.11 15.30
CA VAL A 78 -12.25 16.28 15.03
C VAL A 78 -12.98 17.19 14.07
N VAL A 79 -12.85 18.49 14.25
CA VAL A 79 -13.41 19.48 13.31
C VAL A 79 -12.39 19.70 12.19
N ILE A 80 -12.86 19.62 10.95
CA ILE A 80 -11.99 19.86 9.79
C ILE A 80 -11.79 21.38 9.66
N GLU A 81 -10.58 21.83 9.87
CA GLU A 81 -10.24 23.25 9.81
C GLU A 81 -9.86 23.66 8.39
N PRO A 82 -10.32 24.84 7.91
CA PRO A 82 -9.99 25.30 6.55
C PRO A 82 -8.47 25.39 6.28
N GLY A 83 -7.70 25.81 7.29
CA GLY A 83 -6.25 25.97 7.17
C GLY A 83 -5.49 24.65 7.07
N ASP A 84 -6.14 23.51 7.34
CA ASP A 84 -5.52 22.20 7.26
C ASP A 84 -5.70 21.53 5.89
N LEU A 85 -6.53 22.09 5.02
CA LEU A 85 -6.81 21.50 3.73
C LEU A 85 -5.57 21.52 2.82
N VAL A 86 -5.29 20.37 2.25
CA VAL A 86 -4.26 20.19 1.21
C VAL A 86 -4.91 19.60 -0.03
N GLU A 87 -4.19 19.55 -1.14
CA GLU A 87 -4.66 19.03 -2.41
C GLU A 87 -5.13 17.57 -2.30
N ASN A 88 -6.05 17.16 -3.16
CA ASN A 88 -6.60 15.82 -3.24
C ASN A 88 -7.25 15.37 -1.92
N SER A 89 -8.18 16.18 -1.45
CA SER A 89 -8.94 15.94 -0.21
C SER A 89 -10.45 16.03 -0.46
N PRO A 90 -11.03 15.13 -1.28
CA PRO A 90 -12.42 15.28 -1.74
C PRO A 90 -13.44 15.16 -0.60
N VAL A 91 -13.18 14.34 0.39
CA VAL A 91 -14.10 14.11 1.50
C VAL A 91 -13.95 15.21 2.56
N THR A 92 -12.75 15.48 3.01
CA THR A 92 -12.50 16.48 4.07
C THR A 92 -12.79 17.89 3.57
N ALA A 93 -12.48 18.23 2.32
CA ALA A 93 -12.81 19.54 1.76
C ALA A 93 -14.31 19.83 1.82
N ALA A 94 -15.15 18.83 1.58
CA ALA A 94 -16.60 18.96 1.65
C ALA A 94 -17.12 19.03 3.10
N ALA A 95 -16.30 18.70 4.09
CA ALA A 95 -16.66 18.64 5.50
C ALA A 95 -16.06 19.76 6.37
N VAL A 96 -15.43 20.76 5.76
CA VAL A 96 -14.81 21.88 6.48
C VAL A 96 -15.81 22.51 7.44
N GLY A 97 -15.35 22.76 8.69
CA GLY A 97 -16.18 23.32 9.74
C GLY A 97 -17.12 22.30 10.40
N THR A 98 -17.10 21.05 9.96
CA THR A 98 -17.98 19.97 10.45
C THR A 98 -17.15 18.95 11.22
N PRO A 99 -17.64 18.43 12.37
CA PRO A 99 -16.98 17.32 13.04
C PRO A 99 -17.02 16.05 12.18
N MET A 100 -15.89 15.35 12.10
CA MET A 100 -15.80 14.01 11.54
C MET A 100 -15.25 13.06 12.61
N THR A 101 -15.77 11.84 12.63
CA THR A 101 -15.18 10.79 13.47
C THR A 101 -13.85 10.33 12.90
N LEU A 102 -12.95 9.83 13.76
CA LEU A 102 -11.70 9.20 13.29
C LEU A 102 -11.99 8.02 12.35
N GLY A 103 -13.07 7.27 12.60
CA GLY A 103 -13.47 6.19 11.69
C GLY A 103 -13.79 6.70 10.29
N LYS A 104 -14.50 7.81 10.17
CA LYS A 104 -14.80 8.43 8.86
C LYS A 104 -13.56 9.03 8.22
N ILE A 105 -12.65 9.57 9.01
CA ILE A 105 -11.36 10.08 8.51
C ILE A 105 -10.52 8.94 7.94
N ALA A 106 -10.38 7.82 8.66
CA ALA A 106 -9.67 6.65 8.15
C ALA A 106 -10.32 6.08 6.89
N GLU A 107 -11.66 6.00 6.86
CA GLU A 107 -12.39 5.57 5.67
C GLU A 107 -12.08 6.48 4.47
N ALA A 108 -12.08 7.79 4.65
CA ALA A 108 -11.73 8.75 3.59
C ALA A 108 -10.30 8.56 3.09
N ALA A 109 -9.35 8.39 4.01
CA ALA A 109 -7.94 8.18 3.67
C ALA A 109 -7.74 6.88 2.88
N LEU A 110 -8.45 5.81 3.23
CA LEU A 110 -8.26 4.50 2.61
C LEU A 110 -9.09 4.27 1.36
N THR A 111 -10.30 4.81 1.29
CA THR A 111 -11.18 4.58 0.13
C THR A 111 -10.96 5.59 -0.98
N GLN A 112 -10.62 6.83 -0.66
CA GLN A 112 -10.44 7.90 -1.64
C GLN A 112 -9.06 8.54 -1.59
N SER A 113 -8.17 8.02 -0.75
CA SER A 113 -6.82 8.56 -0.60
C SER A 113 -6.81 10.04 -0.20
N ASP A 114 -7.76 10.47 0.62
CA ASP A 114 -7.90 11.86 1.07
C ASP A 114 -6.65 12.29 1.84
N ASN A 115 -5.96 13.33 1.35
CA ASN A 115 -4.67 13.73 1.91
C ASN A 115 -4.80 14.47 3.24
N THR A 116 -5.81 15.31 3.39
CA THR A 116 -6.06 15.99 4.66
C THR A 116 -6.44 14.96 5.72
N ALA A 117 -7.26 13.97 5.36
CA ALA A 117 -7.56 12.84 6.25
C ALA A 117 -6.26 12.12 6.67
N GLY A 118 -5.35 11.89 5.72
CA GLY A 118 -4.04 11.31 6.04
C GLY A 118 -3.29 12.11 7.10
N ASN A 119 -3.27 13.44 6.99
CA ASN A 119 -2.62 14.31 7.98
C ASN A 119 -3.31 14.25 9.35
N TYR A 120 -4.64 14.17 9.39
CA TYR A 120 -5.35 14.02 10.65
C TYR A 120 -5.03 12.68 11.34
N LEU A 121 -4.89 11.60 10.57
CA LEU A 121 -4.44 10.32 11.11
C LEU A 121 -3.02 10.43 11.68
N LEU A 122 -2.12 11.10 10.97
CA LEU A 122 -0.75 11.32 11.45
C LEU A 122 -0.75 12.11 12.76
N ARG A 123 -1.56 13.15 12.89
CA ARG A 123 -1.68 13.91 14.15
C ARG A 123 -2.11 12.99 15.29
N GLU A 124 -3.08 12.12 15.04
CA GLU A 124 -3.61 11.23 16.08
C GLU A 124 -2.56 10.26 16.61
N ILE A 125 -1.65 9.80 15.77
CA ILE A 125 -0.63 8.82 16.16
C ILE A 125 0.71 9.45 16.55
N GLY A 126 0.88 10.77 16.39
CA GLY A 126 2.10 11.47 16.81
C GLY A 126 3.03 11.90 15.66
N GLY A 127 2.57 11.87 14.42
CA GLY A 127 3.30 12.35 13.24
C GLY A 127 3.96 11.25 12.42
N PRO A 128 4.74 11.65 11.38
CA PRO A 128 5.35 10.69 10.45
C PRO A 128 6.22 9.63 11.11
N GLN A 129 7.01 9.99 12.13
CA GLN A 129 7.88 9.02 12.82
C GLN A 129 7.07 7.88 13.44
N ALA A 130 5.83 8.13 13.88
CA ALA A 130 4.98 7.09 14.43
C ALA A 130 4.63 6.01 13.39
N VAL A 131 4.52 6.37 12.11
CA VAL A 131 4.35 5.38 11.03
C VAL A 131 5.59 4.50 10.90
N THR A 132 6.77 5.11 10.93
CA THR A 132 8.03 4.37 10.88
C THR A 132 8.14 3.38 12.05
N ASP A 133 7.86 3.85 13.26
CA ASP A 133 7.91 3.01 14.46
C ASP A 133 6.90 1.86 14.38
N PHE A 134 5.68 2.16 13.92
CA PHE A 134 4.64 1.14 13.76
C PHE A 134 5.02 0.09 12.71
N ALA A 135 5.60 0.51 11.59
CA ALA A 135 6.09 -0.41 10.58
C ALA A 135 7.09 -1.42 11.18
N ARG A 136 8.01 -0.95 12.01
CA ARG A 136 8.99 -1.84 12.70
C ARG A 136 8.30 -2.84 13.61
N VAL A 137 7.27 -2.40 14.34
CA VAL A 137 6.51 -3.29 15.24
C VAL A 137 5.86 -4.44 14.47
N VAL A 138 5.39 -4.18 13.26
CA VAL A 138 4.72 -5.21 12.44
C VAL A 138 5.66 -5.97 11.50
N GLY A 139 6.96 -5.76 11.63
CA GLY A 139 7.98 -6.54 10.90
C GLY A 139 8.44 -5.94 9.58
N ASP A 140 8.06 -4.71 9.29
CA ASP A 140 8.55 -3.96 8.12
C ASP A 140 9.82 -3.19 8.52
N GLU A 141 10.97 -3.66 8.07
CA GLU A 141 12.28 -3.08 8.42
C GLU A 141 12.71 -1.96 7.46
N SER A 142 11.90 -1.64 6.46
CA SER A 142 12.31 -0.75 5.37
C SER A 142 11.57 0.57 5.33
N THR A 143 10.31 0.60 5.71
CA THR A 143 9.46 1.79 5.60
C THR A 143 9.97 2.90 6.50
N ARG A 144 10.06 4.10 5.94
CA ARG A 144 10.29 5.32 6.71
C ARG A 144 9.40 6.44 6.19
N LEU A 145 8.67 7.06 7.08
CA LEU A 145 7.90 8.27 6.79
C LEU A 145 8.54 9.44 7.51
N ASP A 146 8.83 10.50 6.78
CA ASP A 146 9.57 11.66 7.28
C ASP A 146 8.74 12.93 7.25
N ARG A 147 7.85 13.05 6.26
CA ARG A 147 7.09 14.29 6.00
C ARG A 147 5.59 14.05 6.02
N TRP A 148 4.85 15.15 5.99
CA TRP A 148 3.39 15.18 5.95
C TRP A 148 2.89 15.27 4.50
N GLU A 149 1.57 15.13 4.30
CA GLU A 149 0.96 15.44 3.02
C GLU A 149 1.04 16.95 2.77
N THR A 150 1.42 17.42 1.57
CA THR A 150 1.62 16.58 0.36
C THR A 150 3.10 16.42 0.02
N GLU A 151 3.99 17.01 0.82
CA GLU A 151 5.44 17.01 0.57
C GLU A 151 6.02 15.59 0.50
N LEU A 152 5.42 14.62 1.18
CA LEU A 152 5.89 13.23 1.17
C LEU A 152 5.82 12.58 -0.22
N ASN A 153 5.13 13.20 -1.17
CA ASN A 153 4.94 12.68 -2.53
C ASN A 153 5.95 13.22 -3.55
N THR A 154 6.95 14.00 -3.15
CA THR A 154 7.91 14.56 -4.12
C THR A 154 8.70 13.52 -4.87
N ALA A 155 9.00 12.39 -4.23
CA ALA A 155 9.71 11.26 -4.83
C ALA A 155 11.03 11.65 -5.50
N PHE A 156 11.76 12.62 -4.94
CA PHE A 156 13.04 13.07 -5.51
C PHE A 156 14.00 11.90 -5.63
N ARG A 157 14.76 11.86 -6.74
CA ARG A 157 15.76 10.83 -6.98
C ARG A 157 16.83 10.86 -5.88
N ASP A 158 17.25 9.69 -5.47
CA ASP A 158 18.27 9.47 -4.43
C ASP A 158 17.92 10.04 -3.05
N ASP A 159 16.65 10.39 -2.83
CA ASP A 159 16.15 10.85 -1.54
C ASP A 159 15.54 9.66 -0.79
N PRO A 160 16.10 9.27 0.38
CA PRO A 160 15.55 8.15 1.13
C PRO A 160 14.28 8.50 1.92
N ARG A 161 13.93 9.79 2.03
CA ARG A 161 12.75 10.19 2.80
C ARG A 161 11.49 9.62 2.16
N ASP A 162 10.58 9.18 3.04
CA ASP A 162 9.23 8.72 2.66
C ASP A 162 9.27 7.54 1.68
N THR A 163 10.21 6.62 1.90
CA THR A 163 10.40 5.45 1.04
C THR A 163 10.14 4.15 1.78
N THR A 164 9.87 3.14 0.98
CA THR A 164 9.74 1.75 1.40
C THR A 164 10.44 0.84 0.38
N THR A 165 10.43 -0.46 0.63
CA THR A 165 10.82 -1.48 -0.33
C THR A 165 9.66 -2.43 -0.56
N PRO A 166 9.59 -3.12 -1.72
CA PRO A 166 8.55 -4.13 -1.92
C PRO A 166 8.53 -5.19 -0.82
N ASN A 167 9.69 -5.68 -0.40
CA ASN A 167 9.77 -6.68 0.67
C ASN A 167 9.27 -6.14 2.00
N GLY A 168 9.64 -4.91 2.36
CA GLY A 168 9.25 -4.32 3.64
C GLY A 168 7.75 -4.10 3.75
N ILE A 169 7.15 -3.42 2.78
CA ILE A 169 5.71 -3.12 2.83
C ILE A 169 4.86 -4.39 2.69
N ALA A 170 5.31 -5.38 1.90
CA ALA A 170 4.62 -6.67 1.80
C ALA A 170 4.58 -7.37 3.15
N GLN A 171 5.70 -7.39 3.89
CA GLN A 171 5.76 -7.99 5.22
C GLN A 171 4.82 -7.30 6.21
N GLY A 172 4.85 -5.96 6.23
CA GLY A 172 3.98 -5.19 7.14
C GLY A 172 2.51 -5.36 6.82
N PHE A 173 2.14 -5.30 5.55
CA PHE A 173 0.74 -5.46 5.13
C PHE A 173 0.25 -6.89 5.35
N ARG A 174 1.12 -7.90 5.15
CA ARG A 174 0.78 -9.28 5.51
C ARG A 174 0.44 -9.40 6.99
N ALA A 175 1.25 -8.84 7.87
CA ALA A 175 1.04 -8.88 9.31
C ALA A 175 -0.28 -8.22 9.71
N LEU A 176 -0.63 -7.10 9.07
CA LEU A 176 -1.85 -6.34 9.37
C LEU A 176 -3.12 -7.01 8.83
N LEU A 177 -3.07 -7.53 7.61
CA LEU A 177 -4.27 -7.96 6.88
C LEU A 177 -4.54 -9.47 7.02
N LEU A 178 -3.51 -10.27 7.22
CA LEU A 178 -3.62 -11.74 7.32
C LEU A 178 -3.10 -12.28 8.64
N GLY A 179 -2.28 -11.53 9.36
CA GLY A 179 -1.70 -11.92 10.63
C GLY A 179 -2.50 -11.42 11.83
N ASP A 180 -1.83 -11.38 12.96
CA ASP A 180 -2.39 -11.01 14.27
C ASP A 180 -1.80 -9.71 14.85
N ALA A 181 -1.20 -8.88 14.00
CA ALA A 181 -0.66 -7.57 14.42
C ALA A 181 -1.76 -6.66 15.00
N LEU A 182 -2.97 -6.80 14.52
CA LEU A 182 -4.17 -6.19 15.08
C LEU A 182 -5.06 -7.28 15.66
N ASP A 183 -5.94 -6.93 16.62
CA ASP A 183 -6.98 -7.85 17.03
C ASP A 183 -7.98 -8.10 15.88
N THR A 184 -8.85 -9.09 16.04
CA THR A 184 -9.77 -9.51 14.97
C THR A 184 -10.69 -8.37 14.52
N ALA A 185 -11.25 -7.61 15.46
CA ALA A 185 -12.17 -6.51 15.13
C ALA A 185 -11.45 -5.40 14.35
N SER A 186 -10.25 -5.03 14.78
CA SER A 186 -9.42 -4.01 14.10
C SER A 186 -8.98 -4.48 12.72
N ARG A 187 -8.54 -5.74 12.60
CA ARG A 187 -8.16 -6.31 11.31
C ARG A 187 -9.34 -6.31 10.34
N ASP A 188 -10.51 -6.74 10.79
CA ASP A 188 -11.71 -6.79 9.95
C ASP A 188 -12.11 -5.38 9.50
N GLN A 189 -12.00 -4.40 10.37
CA GLN A 189 -12.27 -3.01 10.03
C GLN A 189 -11.29 -2.48 8.97
N LEU A 190 -10.01 -2.76 9.13
CA LEU A 190 -8.98 -2.35 8.15
C LEU A 190 -9.25 -3.00 6.79
N LEU A 191 -9.54 -4.29 6.78
CA LEU A 191 -9.90 -5.02 5.56
C LEU A 191 -11.13 -4.43 4.89
N GLU A 192 -12.18 -4.10 5.65
CA GLU A 192 -13.38 -3.49 5.10
C GLU A 192 -13.08 -2.18 4.38
N TRP A 193 -12.33 -1.28 5.03
CA TRP A 193 -11.93 -0.03 4.40
C TRP A 193 -11.09 -0.24 3.14
N MET A 194 -10.10 -1.12 3.20
CA MET A 194 -9.19 -1.35 2.07
C MET A 194 -9.87 -2.08 0.91
N ARG A 195 -10.85 -2.94 1.18
CA ARG A 195 -11.69 -3.56 0.14
C ARG A 195 -12.54 -2.53 -0.59
N ALA A 196 -12.93 -1.47 0.09
CA ALA A 196 -13.75 -0.40 -0.47
C ALA A 196 -12.94 0.67 -1.22
N SER A 197 -11.65 0.47 -1.45
CA SER A 197 -10.82 1.40 -2.20
C SER A 197 -11.43 1.73 -3.56
N LYS A 198 -11.44 3.02 -3.89
CA LYS A 198 -11.93 3.54 -5.18
C LYS A 198 -10.80 4.02 -6.09
N THR A 199 -9.54 3.82 -5.69
CA THR A 199 -8.38 4.41 -6.37
C THR A 199 -7.48 3.38 -7.07
N SER A 200 -7.85 2.11 -7.07
CA SER A 200 -7.03 1.02 -7.61
C SER A 200 -7.66 0.24 -8.77
N ASP A 201 -8.80 0.69 -9.29
CA ASP A 201 -9.54 -0.03 -10.33
C ASP A 201 -8.75 -0.20 -11.63
N LYS A 202 -7.80 0.70 -11.91
CA LYS A 202 -6.94 0.64 -13.10
C LYS A 202 -5.56 0.03 -12.81
N ARG A 203 -5.30 -0.34 -11.56
CA ARG A 203 -4.02 -0.84 -11.09
C ARG A 203 -4.12 -2.33 -10.77
N MET A 204 -3.84 -2.74 -9.54
CA MET A 204 -3.89 -4.14 -9.15
C MET A 204 -5.19 -4.82 -9.56
N ARG A 205 -6.32 -4.20 -9.28
CA ARG A 205 -7.65 -4.80 -9.56
C ARG A 205 -7.87 -5.06 -11.05
N ALA A 206 -7.32 -4.21 -11.92
CA ALA A 206 -7.41 -4.42 -13.36
C ALA A 206 -6.58 -5.62 -13.85
N GLY A 207 -5.58 -6.02 -13.10
CA GLY A 207 -4.71 -7.16 -13.44
C GLY A 207 -5.14 -8.48 -12.80
N LEU A 208 -6.07 -8.45 -11.85
CA LEU A 208 -6.54 -9.67 -11.19
C LEU A 208 -7.40 -10.52 -12.15
N PRO A 209 -7.27 -11.86 -12.09
CA PRO A 209 -8.19 -12.73 -12.84
C PRO A 209 -9.64 -12.54 -12.41
N THR A 210 -10.56 -12.93 -13.27
CA THR A 210 -12.00 -12.84 -13.01
C THR A 210 -12.37 -13.54 -11.70
N GLY A 211 -13.18 -12.88 -10.88
CA GLY A 211 -13.66 -13.42 -9.60
C GLY A 211 -12.74 -13.19 -8.41
N TRP A 212 -11.53 -12.68 -8.65
CA TRP A 212 -10.64 -12.28 -7.56
C TRP A 212 -11.09 -10.95 -6.94
N THR A 213 -10.82 -10.78 -5.67
CA THR A 213 -11.08 -9.54 -4.91
C THR A 213 -9.79 -9.05 -4.27
N ALA A 214 -9.78 -7.79 -3.85
CA ALA A 214 -8.60 -7.20 -3.23
C ALA A 214 -8.96 -6.27 -2.07
N ALA A 215 -8.05 -6.18 -1.12
CA ALA A 215 -7.95 -5.12 -0.13
C ALA A 215 -6.57 -4.48 -0.32
N ASP A 216 -6.53 -3.25 -0.79
CA ASP A 216 -5.28 -2.64 -1.22
C ASP A 216 -5.28 -1.13 -0.99
N LYS A 217 -4.08 -0.54 -0.99
CA LYS A 217 -3.88 0.91 -0.93
C LYS A 217 -2.93 1.33 -2.03
N SER A 218 -3.39 2.26 -2.84
CA SER A 218 -2.62 2.87 -3.91
C SER A 218 -1.77 4.04 -3.41
N GLY A 219 -0.81 4.44 -4.21
CA GLY A 219 -0.03 5.66 -3.99
C GLY A 219 0.45 6.22 -5.32
N GLY A 220 0.69 7.52 -5.35
CA GLY A 220 1.20 8.19 -6.54
C GLY A 220 1.90 9.48 -6.17
N GLY A 221 2.88 9.88 -6.96
CA GLY A 221 3.67 11.07 -6.69
C GLY A 221 4.55 11.48 -7.85
N GLY A 222 5.55 12.31 -7.59
CA GLY A 222 6.49 12.78 -8.59
C GLY A 222 7.28 11.67 -9.27
N PHE A 223 7.92 12.00 -10.36
CA PHE A 223 8.76 11.11 -11.16
C PHE A 223 8.03 9.85 -11.63
N GLY A 224 6.73 9.97 -11.92
CA GLY A 224 5.92 8.84 -12.38
C GLY A 224 5.72 7.76 -11.35
N THR A 225 5.81 8.11 -10.06
CA THR A 225 5.57 7.15 -8.99
C THR A 225 4.11 6.69 -9.00
N ALA A 226 3.91 5.39 -9.06
CA ALA A 226 2.60 4.75 -8.95
C ALA A 226 2.77 3.41 -8.24
N ASN A 227 2.00 3.21 -7.20
CA ASN A 227 2.08 2.05 -6.32
C ASN A 227 0.73 1.42 -6.07
N ASP A 228 0.73 0.14 -5.74
CA ASP A 228 -0.43 -0.53 -5.17
C ASP A 228 0.04 -1.70 -4.31
N ALA A 229 -0.47 -1.80 -3.09
CA ALA A 229 -0.05 -2.84 -2.16
C ALA A 229 -1.23 -3.32 -1.33
N GLY A 230 -1.27 -4.62 -1.06
CA GLY A 230 -2.33 -5.22 -0.26
C GLY A 230 -2.40 -6.73 -0.39
N VAL A 231 -3.61 -7.24 -0.27
CA VAL A 231 -3.91 -8.67 -0.39
C VAL A 231 -4.99 -8.87 -1.44
N ALA A 232 -4.82 -9.88 -2.28
CA ALA A 232 -5.82 -10.34 -3.22
C ALA A 232 -6.25 -11.75 -2.85
N TRP A 233 -7.52 -12.07 -3.07
CA TRP A 233 -8.09 -13.40 -2.80
C TRP A 233 -8.61 -14.01 -4.09
N SER A 234 -8.27 -15.27 -4.33
CA SER A 234 -8.88 -16.06 -5.38
C SER A 234 -10.36 -16.33 -5.10
N PRO A 235 -11.14 -16.80 -6.08
CA PRO A 235 -12.56 -17.10 -5.86
C PRO A 235 -12.83 -18.12 -4.75
N ASP A 236 -11.88 -19.01 -4.48
CA ASP A 236 -11.98 -19.98 -3.39
C ASP A 236 -11.42 -19.47 -2.06
N GLY A 237 -11.05 -18.19 -2.01
CA GLY A 237 -10.63 -17.53 -0.78
C GLY A 237 -9.15 -17.65 -0.44
N ALA A 238 -8.32 -18.16 -1.34
CA ALA A 238 -6.88 -18.24 -1.11
C ALA A 238 -6.23 -16.85 -1.24
N PRO A 239 -5.47 -16.39 -0.23
CA PRO A 239 -4.88 -15.06 -0.24
C PRO A 239 -3.54 -15.02 -0.96
N PHE A 240 -3.23 -13.86 -1.55
CA PHE A 240 -1.91 -13.47 -2.05
C PHE A 240 -1.57 -12.09 -1.55
N VAL A 241 -0.39 -11.94 -0.98
CA VAL A 241 0.14 -10.61 -0.65
C VAL A 241 0.83 -10.06 -1.87
N LEU A 242 0.52 -8.82 -2.25
CA LEU A 242 1.10 -8.16 -3.40
C LEU A 242 1.56 -6.75 -3.03
N ALA A 243 2.81 -6.44 -3.32
CA ALA A 243 3.31 -5.07 -3.26
C ALA A 243 3.96 -4.77 -4.61
N ILE A 244 3.42 -3.78 -5.31
CA ILE A 244 3.93 -3.35 -6.61
C ILE A 244 4.20 -1.86 -6.52
N LEU A 245 5.48 -1.51 -6.60
CA LEU A 245 5.98 -0.14 -6.47
C LEU A 245 6.68 0.24 -7.76
N THR A 246 6.32 1.38 -8.33
CA THR A 246 6.87 1.78 -9.62
C THR A 246 7.25 3.26 -9.65
N ASP A 247 8.18 3.58 -10.51
CA ASP A 247 8.46 4.96 -10.93
C ASP A 247 8.98 4.99 -12.36
N SER A 248 9.04 6.20 -12.95
CA SER A 248 9.48 6.35 -14.34
C SER A 248 10.98 6.16 -14.48
N LEU A 249 11.40 5.53 -15.56
CA LEU A 249 12.81 5.46 -15.96
C LEU A 249 13.27 6.74 -16.69
N THR A 250 12.36 7.66 -16.99
CA THR A 250 12.70 8.87 -17.79
C THR A 250 13.38 9.95 -16.98
N ASN A 251 13.45 9.84 -15.67
CA ASN A 251 14.02 10.84 -14.76
C ASN A 251 13.40 12.25 -14.91
N GLN A 252 12.10 12.30 -15.26
CA GLN A 252 11.34 13.55 -15.38
C GLN A 252 10.39 13.68 -14.21
N GLU A 253 10.49 14.80 -13.49
CA GLU A 253 9.65 15.06 -12.31
C GLU A 253 8.16 15.00 -12.63
N GLY A 254 7.75 15.54 -13.79
CA GLY A 254 6.36 15.58 -14.24
C GLY A 254 5.88 14.32 -14.96
N ALA A 255 6.67 13.25 -15.01
CA ALA A 255 6.23 12.01 -15.66
C ALA A 255 4.95 11.48 -15.02
N GLN A 256 4.05 10.94 -15.85
CA GLN A 256 2.82 10.30 -15.38
C GLN A 256 3.11 8.91 -14.83
N GLY A 257 2.44 8.55 -13.74
CA GLY A 257 2.44 7.17 -13.24
C GLY A 257 1.76 6.24 -14.25
N ASN A 258 2.24 5.01 -14.35
CA ASN A 258 1.74 4.04 -15.33
C ASN A 258 0.86 2.99 -14.66
N ASN A 259 -0.46 3.19 -14.72
CA ASN A 259 -1.42 2.24 -14.16
C ASN A 259 -1.33 0.87 -14.84
N GLN A 260 -1.13 0.85 -16.16
CA GLN A 260 -1.11 -0.41 -16.92
C GLN A 260 0.10 -1.27 -16.56
N ALA A 261 1.23 -0.65 -16.24
CA ALA A 261 2.39 -1.39 -15.77
C ALA A 261 2.07 -2.18 -14.49
N ILE A 262 1.31 -1.59 -13.56
CA ILE A 262 0.89 -2.27 -12.33
C ILE A 262 -0.11 -3.39 -12.65
N ALA A 263 -1.09 -3.13 -13.50
CA ALA A 263 -2.09 -4.13 -13.88
C ALA A 263 -1.43 -5.34 -14.57
N ASP A 264 -0.54 -5.09 -15.54
CA ASP A 264 0.14 -6.16 -16.26
C ASP A 264 1.09 -6.95 -15.36
N THR A 265 1.77 -6.27 -14.44
CA THR A 265 2.63 -6.93 -13.45
C THR A 265 1.80 -7.83 -12.52
N THR A 266 0.66 -7.35 -12.06
CA THR A 266 -0.26 -8.15 -11.23
C THR A 266 -0.68 -9.41 -11.96
N ALA A 267 -1.13 -9.28 -13.21
CA ALA A 267 -1.55 -10.43 -14.03
C ALA A 267 -0.41 -11.44 -14.22
N ALA A 268 0.78 -10.96 -14.55
CA ALA A 268 1.94 -11.83 -14.76
C ALA A 268 2.34 -12.59 -13.50
N VAL A 269 2.35 -11.91 -12.35
CA VAL A 269 2.75 -12.50 -11.07
C VAL A 269 1.72 -13.54 -10.61
N ILE A 270 0.44 -13.23 -10.68
CA ILE A 270 -0.62 -14.18 -10.31
C ILE A 270 -0.57 -15.41 -11.23
N GLU A 271 -0.49 -15.21 -12.54
CA GLU A 271 -0.38 -16.31 -13.49
C GLU A 271 0.87 -17.17 -13.23
N GLY A 272 2.03 -16.52 -13.04
CA GLY A 272 3.29 -17.22 -12.84
C GLY A 272 3.34 -18.03 -11.55
N MET A 273 2.73 -17.53 -10.48
CA MET A 273 2.77 -18.17 -9.16
C MET A 273 1.63 -19.17 -8.92
N THR A 274 0.59 -19.16 -9.75
CA THR A 274 -0.55 -20.08 -9.62
C THR A 274 -0.55 -21.17 -10.71
N ALA A 275 0.30 -21.06 -11.72
CA ALA A 275 0.41 -22.09 -12.75
C ALA A 275 0.93 -23.40 -12.16
N PRO A 276 0.42 -24.57 -12.61
CA PRO A 276 0.86 -25.86 -12.13
C PRO A 276 2.32 -26.19 -12.47
#